data_24f245f67a2166c3885bfb3a3964ba19
#
_entry.id   24f245f67a2166c3885bfb3a3964ba19
#
_cell.length_a   1.000
_cell.length_b   1.000
_cell.length_c   1.000
_cell.angle_alpha   90.00
_cell.angle_beta   90.00
_cell.angle_gamma   90.00
#
_symmetry.space_group_name_H-M   'P 1'
#
loop_
_entity.id
_entity.type
_entity.pdbx_description
1 polymer ?
#
loop_
_entity_poly.entity_id
_entity_poly.type
_entity_poly.pdbx_seq_one_letter_code
_entity_poly.pdbx_strand_id
1 'polypeptide(L)'
;MAGHNFNKKKETSHLTSHLSDKKAKLSKNSDNLNFSFEDFCSKQKYASSFLDWQNCGLLSKAMEVLCGYSKSPITYDNVGKFTLYNDFPKSNETLFEFPTHVTPDASWVRIHVNGPSVIIGHIVSNTLYVVFLDKTHKFWLNQRSREKLLGKKSTRPGKKGLL
;
A
#
# COMPACT_ATOMS: atom_id res chain seq x y z
N MET A 1 -31.24 19.31 -59.87
CA MET A 1 -31.13 18.44 -58.69
C MET A 1 -29.76 18.64 -58.08
N ALA A 2 -29.66 19.38 -56.97
CA ALA A 2 -28.40 19.69 -56.30
C ALA A 2 -28.22 18.72 -55.13
N GLY A 3 -27.18 17.86 -55.24
CA GLY A 3 -26.83 16.91 -54.20
C GLY A 3 -26.20 17.59 -52.99
N HIS A 4 -26.81 17.45 -51.85
CA HIS A 4 -26.27 17.87 -50.55
C HIS A 4 -25.11 16.95 -50.18
N ASN A 5 -23.89 17.48 -50.25
CA ASN A 5 -22.70 16.81 -49.74
C ASN A 5 -22.56 17.12 -48.24
N PHE A 6 -23.11 16.28 -47.40
CA PHE A 6 -23.01 16.39 -45.94
C PHE A 6 -21.58 16.17 -45.49
N ASN A 7 -21.04 17.11 -44.77
CA ASN A 7 -19.67 17.28 -44.32
C ASN A 7 -19.29 16.23 -43.23
N LYS A 8 -19.08 14.96 -43.62
CA LYS A 8 -18.66 13.86 -42.76
C LYS A 8 -17.24 14.00 -42.19
N LYS A 9 -16.44 14.97 -42.66
CA LYS A 9 -15.06 15.18 -42.25
C LYS A 9 -14.86 15.92 -40.92
N LYS A 10 -15.84 16.66 -40.43
CA LYS A 10 -15.72 17.46 -39.18
C LYS A 10 -16.01 16.65 -37.91
N GLU A 11 -16.90 15.68 -37.97
CA GLU A 11 -17.25 14.85 -36.79
C GLU A 11 -16.18 13.82 -36.43
N THR A 12 -15.48 13.24 -37.40
CA THR A 12 -14.40 12.29 -37.17
C THR A 12 -13.16 12.92 -36.55
N SER A 13 -12.87 14.21 -36.83
CA SER A 13 -11.71 14.88 -36.24
C SER A 13 -11.91 15.20 -34.73
N HIS A 14 -13.15 15.52 -34.32
CA HIS A 14 -13.46 15.77 -32.89
C HIS A 14 -13.42 14.51 -32.04
N LEU A 15 -13.90 13.39 -32.56
CA LEU A 15 -13.82 12.07 -31.85
C LEU A 15 -12.38 11.58 -31.72
N THR A 16 -11.56 11.75 -32.75
CA THR A 16 -10.16 11.35 -32.72
C THR A 16 -9.32 12.22 -31.79
N SER A 17 -9.59 13.53 -31.69
CA SER A 17 -8.91 14.40 -30.72
C SER A 17 -9.29 14.04 -29.27
N HIS A 18 -10.57 13.79 -28.98
CA HIS A 18 -11.02 13.35 -27.67
C HIS A 18 -10.45 12.00 -27.24
N LEU A 19 -10.26 11.06 -28.18
CA LEU A 19 -9.64 9.77 -27.91
C LEU A 19 -8.14 9.89 -27.69
N SER A 20 -7.45 10.77 -28.44
CA SER A 20 -6.02 11.04 -28.23
C SER A 20 -5.76 11.74 -26.89
N ASP A 21 -6.62 12.68 -26.49
CA ASP A 21 -6.53 13.38 -25.21
C ASP A 21 -6.83 12.45 -24.02
N LYS A 22 -7.80 11.54 -24.15
CA LYS A 22 -8.05 10.48 -23.16
C LYS A 22 -6.87 9.52 -23.06
N LYS A 23 -6.29 9.09 -24.19
CA LYS A 23 -5.13 8.20 -24.21
C LYS A 23 -3.88 8.87 -23.64
N ALA A 24 -3.66 10.15 -23.90
CA ALA A 24 -2.58 10.94 -23.31
C ALA A 24 -2.78 11.18 -21.79
N LYS A 25 -4.03 11.36 -21.33
CA LYS A 25 -4.34 11.42 -19.89
C LYS A 25 -4.15 10.06 -19.20
N LEU A 26 -4.54 8.94 -19.83
CA LEU A 26 -4.27 7.61 -19.32
C LEU A 26 -2.76 7.30 -19.24
N SER A 27 -1.97 7.75 -20.23
CA SER A 27 -0.51 7.53 -20.22
C SER A 27 0.20 8.39 -19.16
N LYS A 28 -0.29 9.60 -18.87
CA LYS A 28 0.26 10.46 -17.81
C LYS A 28 -0.01 9.94 -16.39
N ASN A 29 -1.05 9.12 -16.21
CA ASN A 29 -1.38 8.50 -14.91
C ASN A 29 -0.80 7.08 -14.77
N SER A 30 -0.04 6.58 -15.76
CA SER A 30 0.53 5.23 -15.72
C SER A 30 1.58 5.05 -14.63
N ASP A 31 2.20 6.13 -14.16
CA ASP A 31 3.25 6.10 -13.14
C ASP A 31 2.69 6.28 -11.71
N ASN A 32 1.41 6.65 -11.57
CA ASN A 32 0.79 6.80 -10.26
C ASN A 32 0.50 5.45 -9.63
N LEU A 33 0.53 5.41 -8.30
CA LEU A 33 0.24 4.21 -7.54
C LEU A 33 -1.23 3.80 -7.70
N ASN A 34 -1.44 2.57 -8.15
CA ASN A 34 -2.74 1.90 -8.17
C ASN A 34 -2.87 0.96 -6.99
N PHE A 35 -4.09 0.55 -6.65
CA PHE A 35 -4.36 -0.36 -5.55
C PHE A 35 -5.22 -1.52 -6.01
N SER A 36 -4.83 -2.74 -5.62
CA SER A 36 -5.62 -3.97 -5.77
C SER A 36 -5.88 -4.56 -4.39
N PHE A 37 -7.04 -5.16 -4.21
CA PHE A 37 -7.42 -5.92 -3.01
C PHE A 37 -7.58 -7.42 -3.32
N GLU A 38 -7.08 -7.87 -4.47
CA GLU A 38 -7.17 -9.25 -4.92
C GLU A 38 -6.52 -10.22 -3.91
N ASP A 39 -5.38 -9.82 -3.33
CA ASP A 39 -4.64 -10.63 -2.37
C ASP A 39 -5.02 -10.38 -0.90
N PHE A 40 -6.12 -9.67 -0.66
CA PHE A 40 -6.50 -9.29 0.69
C PHE A 40 -6.84 -10.50 1.58
N CYS A 41 -6.18 -10.57 2.74
CA CYS A 41 -6.35 -11.63 3.72
C CYS A 41 -6.59 -11.08 5.12
N SER A 42 -7.78 -11.32 5.68
CA SER A 42 -8.13 -10.95 7.06
C SER A 42 -8.20 -12.15 8.02
N LYS A 43 -7.82 -13.34 7.56
CA LYS A 43 -8.01 -14.60 8.34
C LYS A 43 -6.91 -14.85 9.36
N GLN A 44 -5.77 -14.18 9.27
CA GLN A 44 -4.68 -14.36 10.23
C GLN A 44 -4.98 -13.65 11.55
N LYS A 45 -4.44 -14.18 12.64
CA LYS A 45 -4.70 -13.73 14.03
C LYS A 45 -4.52 -12.22 14.24
N TYR A 46 -3.56 -11.61 13.58
CA TYR A 46 -3.22 -10.18 13.73
C TYR A 46 -3.67 -9.33 12.55
N ALA A 47 -4.20 -9.94 11.50
CA ALA A 47 -4.85 -9.24 10.40
C ALA A 47 -6.23 -8.75 10.83
N SER A 48 -6.60 -7.57 10.36
CA SER A 48 -7.93 -7.00 10.58
C SER A 48 -8.76 -7.06 9.31
N SER A 49 -10.08 -7.17 9.47
CA SER A 49 -11.03 -6.98 8.37
C SER A 49 -11.28 -5.49 8.09
N PHE A 50 -11.91 -5.17 6.99
CA PHE A 50 -12.41 -3.82 6.72
C PHE A 50 -13.42 -3.37 7.77
N LEU A 51 -14.28 -4.29 8.24
CA LEU A 51 -15.24 -3.99 9.30
C LEU A 51 -14.57 -3.64 10.62
N ASP A 52 -13.50 -4.36 11.00
CA ASP A 52 -12.70 -4.03 12.18
C ASP A 52 -12.11 -2.62 12.10
N TRP A 53 -11.62 -2.24 10.92
CA TRP A 53 -11.06 -0.92 10.69
C TRP A 53 -12.14 0.17 10.64
N GLN A 54 -13.31 -0.15 10.10
CA GLN A 54 -14.45 0.77 10.12
C GLN A 54 -14.91 1.05 11.55
N ASN A 55 -15.06 0.01 12.37
CA ASN A 55 -15.54 0.12 13.75
C ASN A 55 -14.60 0.95 14.65
N CYS A 56 -13.30 1.03 14.32
CA CYS A 56 -12.34 1.86 15.07
C CYS A 56 -11.94 3.16 14.34
N GLY A 57 -12.65 3.55 13.27
CA GLY A 57 -12.42 4.80 12.54
C GLY A 57 -11.11 4.84 11.73
N LEU A 58 -10.49 3.68 11.47
CA LEU A 58 -9.25 3.59 10.70
C LEU A 58 -9.50 3.49 9.20
N LEU A 59 -10.66 2.98 8.76
CA LEU A 59 -10.91 2.73 7.34
C LEU A 59 -10.95 4.02 6.53
N SER A 60 -11.64 5.06 7.00
CA SER A 60 -11.66 6.36 6.32
C SER A 60 -10.27 6.98 6.20
N LYS A 61 -9.47 6.90 7.28
CA LYS A 61 -8.08 7.38 7.28
C LYS A 61 -7.20 6.59 6.30
N ALA A 62 -7.39 5.28 6.23
CA ALA A 62 -6.70 4.44 5.25
C ALA A 62 -7.02 4.87 3.82
N MET A 63 -8.31 5.09 3.51
CA MET A 63 -8.73 5.54 2.19
C MET A 63 -8.17 6.92 1.84
N GLU A 64 -8.13 7.87 2.79
CA GLU A 64 -7.50 9.18 2.59
C GLU A 64 -6.00 9.05 2.26
N VAL A 65 -5.28 8.17 2.98
CA VAL A 65 -3.86 7.91 2.74
C VAL A 65 -3.65 7.29 1.35
N LEU A 66 -4.43 6.28 0.98
CA LEU A 66 -4.36 5.65 -0.33
C LEU A 66 -4.70 6.64 -1.46
N CYS A 67 -5.74 7.45 -1.29
CA CYS A 67 -6.08 8.53 -2.22
C CYS A 67 -4.93 9.55 -2.37
N GLY A 68 -4.20 9.83 -1.29
CA GLY A 68 -3.01 10.69 -1.35
C GLY A 68 -1.94 10.09 -2.25
N TYR A 69 -1.61 8.82 -2.07
CA TYR A 69 -0.59 8.12 -2.87
C TYR A 69 -1.01 7.91 -4.33
N SER A 70 -2.30 7.73 -4.62
CA SER A 70 -2.78 7.56 -6.00
C SER A 70 -2.64 8.81 -6.88
N LYS A 71 -2.37 9.97 -6.30
CA LYS A 71 -2.24 11.26 -7.03
C LYS A 71 -0.83 11.56 -7.51
N SER A 72 0.15 10.80 -7.08
CA SER A 72 1.57 11.04 -7.36
C SER A 72 2.26 9.76 -7.80
N PRO A 73 3.36 9.87 -8.58
CA PRO A 73 4.25 8.75 -8.82
C PRO A 73 4.79 8.16 -7.51
N ILE A 74 5.11 6.87 -7.52
CA ILE A 74 5.67 6.19 -6.35
C ILE A 74 7.03 6.79 -6.02
N THR A 75 7.16 7.33 -4.82
CA THR A 75 8.44 7.68 -4.22
C THR A 75 8.66 6.78 -3.01
N TYR A 76 9.69 5.93 -3.08
CA TYR A 76 10.07 5.06 -1.97
C TYR A 76 10.84 5.87 -0.94
N ASP A 77 10.13 6.33 0.07
CA ASP A 77 10.72 7.09 1.17
C ASP A 77 11.01 6.14 2.33
N ASN A 78 12.28 5.78 2.52
CA ASN A 78 12.72 4.86 3.57
C ASN A 78 12.51 5.41 4.99
N VAL A 79 12.24 6.68 5.14
CA VAL A 79 12.07 7.35 6.45
C VAL A 79 10.61 7.70 6.72
N GLY A 80 9.76 7.55 5.73
CA GLY A 80 8.42 8.08 5.74
C GLY A 80 7.33 7.06 6.05
N LYS A 81 6.17 7.47 5.64
CA LYS A 81 4.93 6.70 5.80
C LYS A 81 4.82 5.52 4.84
N PHE A 82 5.63 5.51 3.78
CA PHE A 82 5.71 4.45 2.77
C PHE A 82 7.10 3.80 2.82
N THR A 83 7.17 2.52 3.14
CA THR A 83 8.46 1.82 3.28
C THR A 83 8.46 0.54 2.45
N LEU A 84 9.49 0.39 1.58
CA LEU A 84 9.76 -0.83 0.83
C LEU A 84 10.72 -1.71 1.64
N TYR A 85 10.36 -2.99 1.83
CA TYR A 85 11.16 -3.98 2.59
C TYR A 85 11.78 -5.05 1.69
N ASN A 86 11.37 -5.17 0.45
CA ASN A 86 11.67 -6.25 -0.48
C ASN A 86 11.11 -7.60 -0.02
N ASP A 87 11.71 -8.26 0.98
CA ASP A 87 11.32 -9.58 1.41
C ASP A 87 10.23 -9.57 2.49
N PHE A 88 9.50 -10.69 2.61
CA PHE A 88 8.64 -10.95 3.78
C PHE A 88 9.51 -11.06 5.04
N PRO A 89 9.08 -10.50 6.19
CA PRO A 89 9.88 -10.54 7.40
C PRO A 89 10.10 -11.97 7.89
N LYS A 90 11.29 -12.21 8.49
CA LYS A 90 11.63 -13.52 9.09
C LYS A 90 10.70 -13.85 10.25
N SER A 91 10.52 -15.12 10.58
CA SER A 91 9.60 -15.58 11.62
C SER A 91 9.85 -14.99 13.01
N ASN A 92 11.05 -14.50 13.30
CA ASN A 92 11.39 -13.79 14.53
C ASN A 92 11.16 -12.26 14.45
N GLU A 93 10.72 -11.76 13.32
CA GLU A 93 10.51 -10.32 13.04
C GLU A 93 9.05 -9.97 12.79
N THR A 94 8.17 -10.98 12.66
CA THR A 94 6.73 -10.82 12.40
C THR A 94 5.91 -11.78 13.25
N LEU A 95 4.63 -11.43 13.42
CA LEU A 95 3.61 -12.34 13.94
C LEU A 95 2.62 -12.78 12.85
N PHE A 96 2.93 -12.50 11.59
CA PHE A 96 2.16 -12.93 10.44
C PHE A 96 2.82 -14.14 9.78
N GLU A 97 2.01 -14.97 9.18
CA GLU A 97 2.45 -16.08 8.33
C GLU A 97 2.50 -15.63 6.88
N PHE A 98 3.43 -16.18 6.10
CA PHE A 98 3.51 -15.91 4.67
C PHE A 98 2.22 -16.40 3.98
N PRO A 99 1.50 -15.54 3.25
CA PRO A 99 0.27 -15.93 2.59
C PRO A 99 0.57 -16.76 1.35
N THR A 100 0.01 -17.97 1.27
CA THR A 100 0.32 -18.97 0.23
C THR A 100 -0.09 -18.55 -1.19
N HIS A 101 -0.95 -17.53 -1.32
CA HIS A 101 -1.42 -16.99 -2.60
C HIS A 101 -0.54 -15.86 -3.16
N VAL A 102 0.45 -15.39 -2.38
CA VAL A 102 1.43 -14.39 -2.82
C VAL A 102 2.72 -15.09 -3.24
N THR A 103 3.37 -14.60 -4.29
CA THR A 103 4.62 -15.18 -4.79
C THR A 103 5.77 -14.94 -3.80
N PRO A 104 6.70 -15.91 -3.62
CA PRO A 104 7.80 -15.80 -2.64
C PRO A 104 8.75 -14.62 -2.89
N ASP A 105 8.88 -14.17 -4.13
CA ASP A 105 9.74 -13.07 -4.58
C ASP A 105 9.03 -11.70 -4.57
N ALA A 106 7.86 -11.63 -3.96
CA ALA A 106 7.10 -10.40 -3.87
C ALA A 106 7.84 -9.29 -3.08
N SER A 107 7.86 -8.09 -3.63
CA SER A 107 8.45 -6.91 -2.96
C SER A 107 7.46 -6.31 -1.95
N TRP A 108 7.66 -6.61 -0.67
CA TRP A 108 6.77 -6.21 0.41
C TRP A 108 6.92 -4.74 0.79
N VAL A 109 5.79 -4.12 1.07
CA VAL A 109 5.71 -2.71 1.46
C VAL A 109 4.79 -2.51 2.65
N ARG A 110 5.00 -1.39 3.34
CA ARG A 110 4.17 -0.91 4.44
C ARG A 110 3.79 0.55 4.19
N ILE A 111 2.52 0.87 4.40
CA ILE A 111 2.02 2.25 4.44
C ILE A 111 1.48 2.54 5.84
N HIS A 112 1.99 3.58 6.49
CA HIS A 112 1.44 4.07 7.75
C HIS A 112 0.12 4.80 7.54
N VAL A 113 -0.87 4.48 8.38
CA VAL A 113 -2.18 5.12 8.36
C VAL A 113 -2.34 6.06 9.56
N ASN A 114 -2.26 5.52 10.77
CA ASN A 114 -2.40 6.30 12.00
C ASN A 114 -1.78 5.57 13.20
N GLY A 115 -0.86 6.21 13.92
CA GLY A 115 -0.18 5.59 15.07
C GLY A 115 0.47 4.26 14.69
N PRO A 116 0.13 3.13 15.35
CA PRO A 116 0.68 1.82 15.03
C PRO A 116 0.01 1.15 13.82
N SER A 117 -1.07 1.74 13.27
CA SER A 117 -1.87 1.08 12.24
C SER A 117 -1.23 1.26 10.88
N VAL A 118 -1.08 0.14 10.16
CA VAL A 118 -0.39 0.09 8.86
C VAL A 118 -1.16 -0.79 7.87
N ILE A 119 -1.07 -0.42 6.60
CA ILE A 119 -1.45 -1.25 5.46
C ILE A 119 -0.20 -1.97 4.99
N ILE A 120 -0.32 -3.27 4.79
CA ILE A 120 0.74 -4.14 4.31
C ILE A 120 0.33 -4.72 2.97
N GLY A 121 1.26 -4.77 2.04
CA GLY A 121 1.05 -5.37 0.73
C GLY A 121 2.36 -5.62 0.01
N HIS A 122 2.25 -5.95 -1.26
CA HIS A 122 3.39 -6.06 -2.16
C HIS A 122 3.18 -5.23 -3.42
N ILE A 123 4.27 -4.88 -4.10
CA ILE A 123 4.21 -4.06 -5.30
C ILE A 123 4.61 -4.90 -6.52
N VAL A 124 3.80 -4.74 -7.58
CA VAL A 124 4.13 -5.19 -8.94
C VAL A 124 3.94 -3.99 -9.87
N SER A 125 5.02 -3.56 -10.50
CA SER A 125 5.04 -2.33 -11.32
C SER A 125 4.59 -1.10 -10.51
N ASN A 126 3.46 -0.50 -10.86
CA ASN A 126 2.87 0.64 -10.15
C ASN A 126 1.60 0.26 -9.35
N THR A 127 1.37 -1.02 -9.09
CA THR A 127 0.20 -1.50 -8.36
C THR A 127 0.61 -2.07 -7.02
N LEU A 128 0.04 -1.52 -5.94
CA LEU A 128 0.11 -2.10 -4.61
C LEU A 128 -1.05 -3.08 -4.42
N TYR A 129 -0.73 -4.32 -4.22
CA TYR A 129 -1.66 -5.37 -3.80
C TYR A 129 -1.73 -5.35 -2.28
N VAL A 130 -2.86 -4.89 -1.75
CA VAL A 130 -3.09 -4.85 -0.29
C VAL A 130 -3.35 -6.27 0.20
N VAL A 131 -2.51 -6.73 1.15
CA VAL A 131 -2.62 -8.09 1.70
C VAL A 131 -3.16 -8.07 3.13
N PHE A 132 -2.64 -7.21 4.00
CA PHE A 132 -3.06 -7.14 5.40
C PHE A 132 -3.36 -5.73 5.86
N LEU A 133 -4.35 -5.63 6.76
CA LEU A 133 -4.59 -4.46 7.59
C LEU A 133 -4.12 -4.79 9.02
N ASP A 134 -3.07 -4.12 9.49
CA ASP A 134 -2.48 -4.38 10.80
C ASP A 134 -2.68 -3.17 11.72
N LYS A 135 -3.56 -3.31 12.72
CA LYS A 135 -3.88 -2.24 13.69
C LYS A 135 -2.77 -1.98 14.70
N THR A 136 -1.93 -2.95 14.95
CA THR A 136 -1.05 -2.97 16.13
C THR A 136 0.43 -3.09 15.81
N HIS A 137 0.80 -2.95 14.53
CA HIS A 137 2.16 -3.01 14.04
C HIS A 137 2.87 -4.33 14.37
N LYS A 138 2.24 -5.46 13.99
CA LYS A 138 2.76 -6.81 14.25
C LYS A 138 3.43 -7.44 13.03
N PHE A 139 3.20 -6.86 11.85
CA PHE A 139 3.82 -7.33 10.62
C PHE A 139 5.34 -7.14 10.63
N TRP A 140 5.83 -6.00 11.16
CA TRP A 140 7.26 -5.77 11.35
C TRP A 140 7.52 -5.36 12.79
N LEU A 141 8.05 -6.29 13.57
CA LEU A 141 8.30 -6.07 14.99
C LEU A 141 9.54 -5.19 15.18
N ASN A 142 9.41 -4.14 15.99
CA ASN A 142 10.57 -3.39 16.47
C ASN A 142 11.42 -4.23 17.44
N GLN A 143 12.66 -3.81 17.68
CA GLN A 143 13.60 -4.54 18.53
C GLN A 143 13.03 -4.91 19.91
N ARG A 144 12.37 -3.97 20.57
CA ARG A 144 11.75 -4.19 21.90
C ARG A 144 10.64 -5.24 21.86
N SER A 145 9.83 -5.26 20.81
CA SER A 145 8.79 -6.28 20.63
C SER A 145 9.38 -7.64 20.33
N ARG A 146 10.47 -7.71 19.57
CA ARG A 146 11.24 -8.94 19.31
C ARG A 146 11.86 -9.52 20.59
N GLU A 147 12.51 -8.68 21.39
CA GLU A 147 13.10 -9.08 22.69
C GLU A 147 12.06 -9.65 23.64
N LYS A 148 10.88 -9.00 23.70
CA LYS A 148 9.75 -9.50 24.50
C LYS A 148 9.22 -10.84 24.01
N LEU A 149 9.14 -11.03 22.69
CA LEU A 149 8.69 -12.29 22.09
C LEU A 149 9.68 -13.43 22.36
N LEU A 150 10.98 -13.13 22.32
CA LEU A 150 12.07 -14.12 22.54
C LEU A 150 12.38 -14.33 24.02
N GLY A 151 11.62 -13.74 24.95
CA GLY A 151 11.85 -13.88 26.39
C GLY A 151 13.15 -13.25 26.91
N LYS A 152 13.86 -12.47 26.09
CA LYS A 152 15.08 -11.76 26.49
C LYS A 152 14.68 -10.52 27.30
N LYS A 153 15.02 -10.50 28.61
CA LYS A 153 14.90 -9.28 29.42
C LYS A 153 15.79 -8.19 28.83
N SER A 154 15.17 -7.05 28.48
CA SER A 154 15.91 -5.86 28.07
C SER A 154 16.76 -5.37 29.25
N THR A 155 18.07 -5.59 29.21
CA THR A 155 19.04 -4.94 30.08
C THR A 155 19.19 -3.49 29.59
N ARG A 156 18.45 -2.56 30.17
CA ARG A 156 18.76 -1.14 30.01
C ARG A 156 20.14 -0.88 30.62
N PRO A 157 21.10 -0.29 29.88
CA PRO A 157 22.33 0.19 30.51
C PRO A 157 21.91 1.27 31.52
N GLY A 158 22.19 1.02 32.80
CA GLY A 158 21.93 1.97 33.88
C GLY A 158 22.64 3.29 33.56
N LYS A 159 21.93 4.41 33.66
CA LYS A 159 22.56 5.73 33.73
C LYS A 159 23.52 5.69 34.91
N LYS A 160 24.82 5.64 34.66
CA LYS A 160 25.82 5.96 35.67
C LYS A 160 25.60 7.40 36.04
N GLY A 161 25.10 7.63 37.27
CA GLY A 161 25.09 8.95 37.88
C GLY A 161 26.54 9.42 38.04
N LEU A 162 26.82 10.58 37.49
CA LEU A 162 28.01 11.35 37.84
C LEU A 162 27.71 11.97 39.19
N LEU A 163 28.50 11.57 40.18
CA LEU A 163 28.73 12.32 41.42
C LEU A 163 29.70 13.43 41.11
#